data_1817f9afb22d32cd94904c30cdd29a7e
#
_entry.id   1817f9afb22d32cd94904c30cdd29a7e
#
_cell.length_a   1.000
_cell.length_b   1.000
_cell.length_c   1.000
_cell.angle_alpha   90.00
_cell.angle_beta   90.00
_cell.angle_gamma   90.00
#
_symmetry.space_group_name_H-M   'P 1'
#
loop_
_entity.id
_entity.type
_entity.pdbx_description
1 polymer ?
#
loop_
_entity_poly.entity_id
_entity_poly.type
_entity_poly.pdbx_seq_one_letter_code
_entity_poly.pdbx_strand_id
1 'polypeptide(L)'
;VAQVIALVGTGLSTIALALLAYNMAGSEAGRVLGIALACKMIAYVFFAPIIGGVIHRLSRKSFMITMDILRAFIVLLMPFVSEIWHIYLLIFLLNFFSAGFKPVFQAVIPDILEDDEQYGKALAYSRIAYDLENILSPTLAGIGLLFFSYTGLFVFNSVAFLISAVIILFTILPKSKHVERSGNVLNEISYGMKAYFKTPRLRSLLVLYIGIALASSMIIVNTVIYVKDYLGETDSSLALLFAFSGLGSMLMAFLYPKLAKIMNDKTITQLGIIILSISLFYMSIEPSLIFALSAWFLVGIGLSLSQIPSGKIVNMSANPKDRTAYFTAQFSLTHLCWLIGYLAAGELVLLFGFGFTAIFFGCIVVFCYLYSVLFWPDEDSQNILLHKHKNIVHTHTHDHDPHHEHHNHPIETTHEHEHHHPEVVHKHPFQIDLHHQNWPKH
;
A
#
# COMPACT_ATOMS: atom_id res chain seq x y z
N VAL A 1 2.59 18.96 -4.81
CA VAL A 1 1.61 19.29 -5.88
C VAL A 1 1.80 18.36 -7.08
N ALA A 2 2.99 18.29 -7.72
CA ALA A 2 3.26 17.44 -8.89
C ALA A 2 2.79 15.98 -8.67
N GLN A 3 3.21 15.38 -7.56
CA GLN A 3 2.81 14.02 -7.19
C GLN A 3 1.29 13.86 -7.08
N VAL A 4 0.59 14.77 -6.42
CA VAL A 4 -0.87 14.69 -6.25
C VAL A 4 -1.59 14.69 -7.61
N ILE A 5 -1.16 15.55 -8.53
CA ILE A 5 -1.71 15.60 -9.89
C ILE A 5 -1.49 14.27 -10.63
N ALA A 6 -0.27 13.72 -10.57
CA ALA A 6 0.05 12.44 -11.18
C ALA A 6 -0.77 11.28 -10.58
N LEU A 7 -0.98 11.28 -9.26
CA LEU A 7 -1.77 10.26 -8.55
C LEU A 7 -3.25 10.31 -8.95
N VAL A 8 -3.85 11.51 -9.03
CA VAL A 8 -5.23 11.68 -9.52
C VAL A 8 -5.38 11.10 -10.92
N GLY A 9 -4.46 11.42 -11.84
CA GLY A 9 -4.46 10.87 -13.19
C GLY A 9 -4.40 9.33 -13.20
N THR A 10 -3.51 8.74 -12.38
CA THR A 10 -3.37 7.28 -12.27
C THR A 10 -4.66 6.61 -11.79
N GLY A 11 -5.34 7.20 -10.82
CA GLY A 11 -6.60 6.68 -10.32
C GLY A 11 -7.71 6.67 -11.39
N LEU A 12 -7.80 7.75 -12.18
CA LEU A 12 -8.74 7.81 -13.31
C LEU A 12 -8.48 6.70 -14.34
N SER A 13 -7.21 6.40 -14.62
CA SER A 13 -6.83 5.36 -15.56
C SER A 13 -7.19 3.95 -15.11
N THR A 14 -7.36 3.68 -13.81
CA THR A 14 -7.75 2.35 -13.34
C THR A 14 -9.15 1.97 -13.81
N ILE A 15 -10.10 2.90 -13.78
CA ILE A 15 -11.46 2.66 -14.28
C ILE A 15 -11.48 2.67 -15.81
N ALA A 16 -10.73 3.58 -16.45
CA ALA A 16 -10.58 3.57 -17.90
C ALA A 16 -10.03 2.21 -18.40
N LEU A 17 -9.09 1.60 -17.66
CA LEU A 17 -8.55 0.29 -17.97
C LEU A 17 -9.63 -0.82 -17.86
N ALA A 18 -10.50 -0.76 -16.84
CA ALA A 18 -11.58 -1.72 -16.67
C ALA A 18 -12.55 -1.67 -17.87
N LEU A 19 -12.93 -0.47 -18.33
CA LEU A 19 -13.77 -0.28 -19.51
C LEU A 19 -13.06 -0.71 -20.80
N LEU A 20 -11.78 -0.41 -20.96
CA LEU A 20 -10.98 -0.87 -22.11
C LEU A 20 -10.94 -2.41 -22.15
N ALA A 21 -10.68 -3.05 -21.01
CA ALA A 21 -10.66 -4.51 -20.90
C ALA A 21 -12.03 -5.10 -21.27
N TYR A 22 -13.12 -4.49 -20.82
CA TYR A 22 -14.47 -4.93 -21.15
C TYR A 22 -14.79 -4.78 -22.65
N ASN A 23 -14.42 -3.65 -23.24
CA ASN A 23 -14.63 -3.43 -24.68
C ASN A 23 -13.86 -4.42 -25.56
N MET A 24 -12.70 -4.92 -25.10
CA MET A 24 -11.87 -5.86 -25.86
C MET A 24 -12.21 -7.33 -25.59
N ALA A 25 -12.62 -7.67 -24.38
CA ALA A 25 -12.73 -9.05 -23.92
C ALA A 25 -14.16 -9.44 -23.45
N GLY A 26 -15.12 -8.50 -23.40
CA GLY A 26 -16.48 -8.76 -22.95
C GLY A 26 -16.52 -9.41 -21.57
N SER A 27 -17.16 -10.55 -21.44
CA SER A 27 -17.27 -11.31 -20.18
C SER A 27 -15.93 -11.79 -19.60
N GLU A 28 -14.86 -11.85 -20.40
CA GLU A 28 -13.50 -12.17 -19.91
C GLU A 28 -12.75 -10.94 -19.38
N ALA A 29 -13.35 -9.77 -19.35
CA ALA A 29 -12.71 -8.53 -18.90
C ALA A 29 -12.13 -8.61 -17.50
N GLY A 30 -12.75 -9.35 -16.57
CA GLY A 30 -12.24 -9.57 -15.23
C GLY A 30 -10.89 -10.31 -15.23
N ARG A 31 -10.75 -11.35 -16.05
CA ARG A 31 -9.47 -12.06 -16.23
C ARG A 31 -8.41 -11.11 -16.80
N VAL A 32 -8.74 -10.37 -17.87
CA VAL A 32 -7.82 -9.42 -18.51
C VAL A 32 -7.37 -8.35 -17.53
N LEU A 33 -8.30 -7.76 -16.81
CA LEU A 33 -8.00 -6.72 -15.80
C LEU A 33 -7.19 -7.29 -14.62
N GLY A 34 -7.55 -8.49 -14.16
CA GLY A 34 -6.82 -9.20 -13.10
C GLY A 34 -5.35 -9.45 -13.46
N ILE A 35 -5.08 -9.94 -14.68
CA ILE A 35 -3.71 -10.15 -15.18
C ILE A 35 -2.98 -8.80 -15.35
N ALA A 36 -3.63 -7.78 -15.91
CA ALA A 36 -3.03 -6.45 -16.08
C ALA A 36 -2.61 -5.84 -14.73
N LEU A 37 -3.47 -5.94 -13.72
CA LEU A 37 -3.16 -5.46 -12.37
C LEU A 37 -2.13 -6.35 -11.64
N ALA A 38 -2.09 -7.64 -11.93
CA ALA A 38 -1.01 -8.52 -11.49
C ALA A 38 0.35 -8.09 -12.08
N CYS A 39 0.41 -7.73 -13.36
CA CYS A 39 1.61 -7.16 -13.98
C CYS A 39 2.07 -5.87 -13.27
N LYS A 40 1.12 -5.02 -12.85
CA LYS A 40 1.41 -3.84 -12.00
C LYS A 40 2.07 -4.25 -10.69
N MET A 41 1.51 -5.26 -9.98
CA MET A 41 2.06 -5.70 -8.69
C MET A 41 3.45 -6.33 -8.84
N ILE A 42 3.69 -7.09 -9.90
CA ILE A 42 5.02 -7.63 -10.24
C ILE A 42 6.02 -6.49 -10.40
N ALA A 43 5.65 -5.44 -11.15
CA ALA A 43 6.52 -4.29 -11.32
C ALA A 43 6.89 -3.64 -9.98
N TYR A 44 5.94 -3.44 -9.09
CA TYR A 44 6.20 -2.83 -7.77
C TYR A 44 7.02 -3.71 -6.84
N VAL A 45 6.72 -5.00 -6.76
CA VAL A 45 7.41 -5.92 -5.83
C VAL A 45 8.86 -6.13 -6.21
N PHE A 46 9.15 -6.30 -7.50
CA PHE A 46 10.49 -6.66 -7.95
C PHE A 46 11.37 -5.46 -8.32
N PHE A 47 10.80 -4.40 -8.90
CA PHE A 47 11.61 -3.30 -9.44
C PHE A 47 11.77 -2.11 -8.51
N ALA A 48 10.80 -1.82 -7.62
CA ALA A 48 10.95 -0.71 -6.68
C ALA A 48 12.19 -0.84 -5.77
N PRO A 49 12.53 -2.02 -5.19
CA PRO A 49 13.75 -2.19 -4.41
C PRO A 49 15.03 -2.01 -5.23
N ILE A 50 15.05 -2.51 -6.47
CA ILE A 50 16.21 -2.40 -7.37
C ILE A 50 16.50 -0.93 -7.69
N ILE A 51 15.47 -0.19 -8.08
CA ILE A 51 15.60 1.23 -8.42
C ILE A 51 16.01 2.02 -7.18
N GLY A 52 15.43 1.73 -6.00
CA GLY A 52 15.84 2.34 -4.72
C GLY A 52 17.33 2.16 -4.41
N GLY A 53 17.91 1.01 -4.80
CA GLY A 53 19.34 0.72 -4.64
C GLY A 53 20.27 1.46 -5.61
N VAL A 54 19.78 1.87 -6.80
CA VAL A 54 20.60 2.50 -7.85
C VAL A 54 20.42 4.02 -7.93
N ILE A 55 19.34 4.54 -7.36
CA ILE A 55 18.91 5.93 -7.55
C ILE A 55 19.92 6.99 -7.10
N HIS A 56 20.77 6.69 -6.11
CA HIS A 56 21.80 7.59 -5.63
C HIS A 56 22.87 7.91 -6.68
N ARG A 57 22.97 7.10 -7.75
CA ARG A 57 23.89 7.31 -8.89
C ARG A 57 23.31 8.20 -9.98
N LEU A 58 22.01 8.50 -9.94
CA LEU A 58 21.31 9.23 -10.98
C LEU A 58 20.90 10.64 -10.50
N SER A 59 20.82 11.59 -11.43
CA SER A 59 20.22 12.88 -11.16
C SER A 59 18.73 12.70 -10.84
N ARG A 60 18.34 12.88 -9.59
CA ARG A 60 16.94 12.68 -9.13
C ARG A 60 15.95 13.48 -9.94
N LYS A 61 16.27 14.74 -10.25
CA LYS A 61 15.42 15.63 -11.06
C LYS A 61 15.21 15.09 -12.47
N SER A 62 16.32 14.79 -13.19
CA SER A 62 16.24 14.24 -14.54
C SER A 62 15.52 12.89 -14.56
N PHE A 63 15.78 12.04 -13.58
CA PHE A 63 15.10 10.75 -13.44
C PHE A 63 13.59 10.92 -13.32
N MET A 64 13.11 11.76 -12.39
CA MET A 64 11.67 11.98 -12.16
C MET A 64 10.98 12.53 -13.41
N ILE A 65 11.60 13.52 -14.09
CA ILE A 65 11.07 14.10 -15.34
C ILE A 65 10.98 13.03 -16.43
N THR A 66 12.05 12.23 -16.62
CA THR A 66 12.07 11.15 -17.61
C THR A 66 10.99 10.11 -17.34
N MET A 67 10.81 9.71 -16.06
CA MET A 67 9.76 8.76 -15.68
C MET A 67 8.35 9.32 -15.97
N ASP A 68 8.09 10.59 -15.67
CA ASP A 68 6.80 11.21 -15.97
C ASP A 68 6.53 11.30 -17.49
N ILE A 69 7.53 11.66 -18.29
CA ILE A 69 7.40 11.72 -19.76
C ILE A 69 7.12 10.31 -20.34
N LEU A 70 7.88 9.29 -19.90
CA LEU A 70 7.66 7.91 -20.35
C LEU A 70 6.28 7.39 -19.96
N ARG A 71 5.84 7.67 -18.73
CA ARG A 71 4.49 7.31 -18.28
C ARG A 71 3.40 8.01 -19.09
N ALA A 72 3.56 9.32 -19.35
CA ALA A 72 2.63 10.08 -20.19
C ALA A 72 2.50 9.46 -21.58
N PHE A 73 3.63 9.11 -22.21
CA PHE A 73 3.64 8.48 -23.52
C PHE A 73 2.97 7.10 -23.52
N ILE A 74 3.28 6.25 -22.52
CA ILE A 74 2.70 4.91 -22.42
C ILE A 74 1.18 4.99 -22.23
N VAL A 75 0.69 5.89 -21.35
CA VAL A 75 -0.75 6.05 -21.12
C VAL A 75 -1.46 6.57 -22.37
N LEU A 76 -0.81 7.45 -23.14
CA LEU A 76 -1.35 7.97 -24.39
C LEU A 76 -1.48 6.88 -25.47
N LEU A 77 -0.75 5.76 -25.38
CA LEU A 77 -0.90 4.61 -26.27
C LEU A 77 -2.10 3.72 -25.93
N MET A 78 -2.63 3.79 -24.68
CA MET A 78 -3.76 2.93 -24.25
C MET A 78 -5.00 2.98 -25.15
N PRO A 79 -5.45 4.14 -25.64
CA PRO A 79 -6.60 4.19 -26.55
C PRO A 79 -6.40 3.49 -27.90
N PHE A 80 -5.15 3.23 -28.30
CA PHE A 80 -4.80 2.63 -29.59
C PHE A 80 -4.53 1.12 -29.51
N VAL A 81 -4.79 0.52 -28.34
CA VAL A 81 -4.61 -0.92 -28.13
C VAL A 81 -5.58 -1.71 -29.02
N SER A 82 -5.06 -2.68 -29.76
CA SER A 82 -5.84 -3.57 -30.64
C SER A 82 -5.86 -5.03 -30.17
N GLU A 83 -4.91 -5.43 -29.30
CA GLU A 83 -4.76 -6.77 -28.78
C GLU A 83 -4.62 -6.78 -27.28
N ILE A 84 -5.14 -7.81 -26.59
CA ILE A 84 -5.15 -7.90 -25.13
C ILE A 84 -3.72 -7.87 -24.54
N TRP A 85 -2.74 -8.51 -25.20
CA TRP A 85 -1.36 -8.50 -24.73
C TRP A 85 -0.72 -7.11 -24.71
N HIS A 86 -1.19 -6.17 -25.58
CA HIS A 86 -0.77 -4.77 -25.51
C HIS A 86 -1.13 -4.14 -24.16
N ILE A 87 -2.32 -4.46 -23.63
CA ILE A 87 -2.74 -3.99 -22.28
C ILE A 87 -1.72 -4.44 -21.24
N TYR A 88 -1.35 -5.74 -21.25
CA TYR A 88 -0.41 -6.28 -20.27
C TYR A 88 0.96 -5.61 -20.36
N LEU A 89 1.47 -5.45 -21.58
CA LEU A 89 2.75 -4.81 -21.83
C LEU A 89 2.75 -3.34 -21.39
N LEU A 90 1.73 -2.57 -21.79
CA LEU A 90 1.66 -1.14 -21.46
C LEU A 90 1.45 -0.92 -19.96
N ILE A 91 0.63 -1.73 -19.29
CA ILE A 91 0.45 -1.66 -17.83
C ILE A 91 1.73 -2.06 -17.10
N PHE A 92 2.43 -3.10 -17.56
CA PHE A 92 3.72 -3.47 -16.99
C PHE A 92 4.74 -2.32 -17.13
N LEU A 93 4.92 -1.77 -18.33
CA LEU A 93 5.85 -0.67 -18.59
C LEU A 93 5.48 0.60 -17.80
N LEU A 94 4.19 0.97 -17.76
CA LEU A 94 3.72 2.10 -16.97
C LEU A 94 4.11 1.98 -15.51
N ASN A 95 3.91 0.78 -14.93
CA ASN A 95 4.18 0.56 -13.52
C ASN A 95 5.67 0.28 -13.24
N PHE A 96 6.41 -0.24 -14.19
CA PHE A 96 7.86 -0.33 -14.13
C PHE A 96 8.48 1.06 -13.93
N PHE A 97 8.07 2.04 -14.76
CA PHE A 97 8.53 3.43 -14.60
C PHE A 97 7.94 4.12 -13.36
N SER A 98 6.73 3.75 -12.92
CA SER A 98 6.12 4.27 -11.71
C SER A 98 6.81 3.76 -10.44
N ALA A 99 7.30 2.53 -10.43
CA ALA A 99 7.94 1.90 -9.27
C ALA A 99 9.18 2.66 -8.78
N GLY A 100 9.89 3.34 -9.70
CA GLY A 100 11.06 4.16 -9.36
C GLY A 100 10.72 5.55 -8.83
N PHE A 101 9.56 6.09 -9.16
CA PHE A 101 9.22 7.47 -8.82
C PHE A 101 9.06 7.67 -7.31
N LYS A 102 8.36 6.76 -6.63
CA LYS A 102 8.06 6.87 -5.20
C LYS A 102 9.31 6.87 -4.30
N PRO A 103 10.25 5.93 -4.43
CA PRO A 103 11.48 5.95 -3.63
C PRO A 103 12.31 7.21 -3.85
N VAL A 104 12.39 7.69 -5.11
CA VAL A 104 13.12 8.91 -5.46
C VAL A 104 12.49 10.14 -4.83
N PHE A 105 11.18 10.27 -4.95
CA PHE A 105 10.44 11.37 -4.35
C PHE A 105 10.64 11.43 -2.84
N GLN A 106 10.55 10.27 -2.16
CA GLN A 106 10.79 10.19 -0.71
C GLN A 106 12.23 10.54 -0.33
N ALA A 107 13.21 10.20 -1.17
CA ALA A 107 14.61 10.53 -0.94
C ALA A 107 14.93 12.03 -1.16
N VAL A 108 14.09 12.77 -1.87
CA VAL A 108 14.25 14.22 -2.09
C VAL A 108 13.77 15.05 -0.89
N ILE A 109 12.80 14.56 -0.13
CA ILE A 109 12.18 15.31 0.97
C ILE A 109 13.21 15.75 2.02
N PRO A 110 14.09 14.87 2.56
CA PRO A 110 15.08 15.27 3.56
C PRO A 110 16.17 16.20 3.02
N ASP A 111 16.43 16.19 1.70
CA ASP A 111 17.39 17.10 1.10
C ASP A 111 16.85 18.55 0.99
N ILE A 112 15.52 18.74 1.04
CA ILE A 112 14.85 20.04 0.98
C ILE A 112 14.57 20.59 2.37
N LEU A 113 14.26 19.72 3.32
CA LEU A 113 13.84 20.07 4.67
C LEU A 113 14.91 19.63 5.67
N GLU A 114 15.72 20.59 6.13
CA GLU A 114 16.82 20.34 7.08
C GLU A 114 16.31 20.18 8.52
N ASP A 115 15.09 20.66 8.81
CA ASP A 115 14.47 20.57 10.13
C ASP A 115 13.67 19.26 10.26
N ASP A 116 14.00 18.47 11.29
CA ASP A 116 13.38 17.16 11.56
C ASP A 116 11.86 17.26 11.78
N GLU A 117 11.35 18.34 12.35
CA GLU A 117 9.91 18.55 12.54
C GLU A 117 9.21 18.80 11.20
N GLN A 118 9.80 19.63 10.32
CA GLN A 118 9.27 19.88 8.97
C GLN A 118 9.37 18.64 8.09
N TYR A 119 10.46 17.86 8.21
CA TYR A 119 10.62 16.58 7.54
C TYR A 119 9.54 15.57 7.96
N GLY A 120 9.28 15.44 9.26
CA GLY A 120 8.22 14.60 9.79
C GLY A 120 6.84 15.00 9.27
N LYS A 121 6.52 16.30 9.21
CA LYS A 121 5.27 16.84 8.63
C LYS A 121 5.16 16.53 7.14
N ALA A 122 6.24 16.69 6.38
CA ALA A 122 6.23 16.41 4.94
C ALA A 122 6.02 14.93 4.62
N LEU A 123 6.63 14.03 5.40
CA LEU A 123 6.36 12.58 5.31
C LEU A 123 4.90 12.26 5.63
N ALA A 124 4.33 12.86 6.66
CA ALA A 124 2.93 12.69 7.03
C ALA A 124 2.01 13.18 5.90
N TYR A 125 2.25 14.37 5.32
CA TYR A 125 1.48 14.88 4.18
C TYR A 125 1.63 14.01 2.93
N SER A 126 2.83 13.51 2.65
CA SER A 126 3.06 12.58 1.55
C SER A 126 2.27 11.29 1.75
N ARG A 127 2.24 10.76 2.97
CA ARG A 127 1.44 9.58 3.31
C ARG A 127 -0.05 9.85 3.14
N ILE A 128 -0.56 10.97 3.66
CA ILE A 128 -1.95 11.38 3.49
C ILE A 128 -2.30 11.50 2.00
N ALA A 129 -1.41 12.05 1.16
CA ALA A 129 -1.64 12.16 -0.27
C ALA A 129 -1.78 10.79 -0.95
N TYR A 130 -0.98 9.80 -0.56
CA TYR A 130 -1.12 8.42 -1.04
C TYR A 130 -2.40 7.73 -0.56
N ASP A 131 -2.75 7.94 0.69
CA ASP A 131 -3.97 7.35 1.26
C ASP A 131 -5.21 8.01 0.64
N LEU A 132 -5.17 9.33 0.39
CA LEU A 132 -6.20 10.06 -0.35
C LEU A 132 -6.31 9.62 -1.81
N GLU A 133 -5.20 9.31 -2.49
CA GLU A 133 -5.25 8.74 -3.84
C GLU A 133 -6.08 7.46 -3.86
N ASN A 134 -5.76 6.52 -3.00
CA ASN A 134 -6.48 5.25 -2.94
C ASN A 134 -7.97 5.41 -2.59
N ILE A 135 -8.31 6.43 -1.80
CA ILE A 135 -9.67 6.73 -1.35
C ILE A 135 -10.44 7.56 -2.40
N LEU A 136 -9.80 8.62 -2.93
CA LEU A 136 -10.46 9.57 -3.84
C LEU A 136 -10.46 9.11 -5.30
N SER A 137 -9.49 8.30 -5.72
CA SER A 137 -9.37 7.89 -7.12
C SER A 137 -10.62 7.23 -7.68
N PRO A 138 -11.26 6.27 -7.00
CA PRO A 138 -12.52 5.70 -7.49
C PRO A 138 -13.62 6.75 -7.67
N THR A 139 -13.73 7.69 -6.70
CA THR A 139 -14.72 8.77 -6.75
C THR A 139 -14.45 9.72 -7.91
N LEU A 140 -13.20 10.18 -8.06
CA LEU A 140 -12.81 11.09 -9.13
C LEU A 140 -12.96 10.45 -10.52
N ALA A 141 -12.64 9.17 -10.63
CA ALA A 141 -12.81 8.44 -11.88
C ALA A 141 -14.31 8.25 -12.21
N GLY A 142 -15.14 7.95 -11.20
CA GLY A 142 -16.59 7.92 -11.37
C GLY A 142 -17.16 9.25 -11.86
N ILE A 143 -16.76 10.36 -11.24
CA ILE A 143 -17.13 11.71 -11.68
C ILE A 143 -16.58 11.99 -13.08
N GLY A 144 -15.33 11.62 -13.36
CA GLY A 144 -14.71 11.83 -14.66
C GLY A 144 -15.47 11.17 -15.82
N LEU A 145 -16.02 9.97 -15.61
CA LEU A 145 -16.82 9.25 -16.61
C LEU A 145 -18.17 9.93 -16.91
N LEU A 146 -18.66 10.81 -16.05
CA LEU A 146 -19.87 11.60 -16.35
C LEU A 146 -19.60 12.67 -17.42
N PHE A 147 -18.34 13.09 -17.59
CA PHE A 147 -17.95 14.18 -18.50
C PHE A 147 -17.07 13.71 -19.66
N PHE A 148 -16.35 12.62 -19.51
CA PHE A 148 -15.35 12.11 -20.45
C PHE A 148 -15.60 10.64 -20.77
N SER A 149 -15.27 10.21 -21.99
CA SER A 149 -15.15 8.79 -22.31
C SER A 149 -13.95 8.17 -21.58
N TYR A 150 -13.89 6.85 -21.51
CA TYR A 150 -12.72 6.16 -20.94
C TYR A 150 -11.41 6.51 -21.68
N THR A 151 -11.48 6.75 -22.99
CA THR A 151 -10.35 7.27 -23.78
C THR A 151 -9.90 8.65 -23.29
N GLY A 152 -10.86 9.54 -22.98
CA GLY A 152 -10.58 10.86 -22.43
C GLY A 152 -9.89 10.80 -21.07
N LEU A 153 -10.20 9.80 -20.24
CA LEU A 153 -9.52 9.61 -18.95
C LEU A 153 -8.04 9.23 -19.11
N PHE A 154 -7.68 8.43 -20.13
CA PHE A 154 -6.28 8.15 -20.45
C PHE A 154 -5.53 9.42 -20.92
N VAL A 155 -6.16 10.20 -21.78
CA VAL A 155 -5.58 11.50 -22.23
C VAL A 155 -5.39 12.42 -21.04
N PHE A 156 -6.38 12.53 -20.16
CA PHE A 156 -6.26 13.34 -18.94
C PHE A 156 -5.09 12.88 -18.05
N ASN A 157 -4.92 11.58 -17.84
CA ASN A 157 -3.79 11.06 -17.08
C ASN A 157 -2.44 11.35 -17.76
N SER A 158 -2.35 11.23 -19.09
CA SER A 158 -1.14 11.61 -19.83
C SER A 158 -0.79 13.08 -19.61
N VAL A 159 -1.78 13.98 -19.70
CA VAL A 159 -1.62 15.41 -19.41
C VAL A 159 -1.20 15.64 -17.96
N ALA A 160 -1.79 14.90 -17.00
CA ALA A 160 -1.41 15.00 -15.59
C ALA A 160 0.08 14.65 -15.35
N PHE A 161 0.61 13.61 -16.00
CA PHE A 161 2.04 13.28 -15.95
C PHE A 161 2.91 14.37 -16.59
N LEU A 162 2.50 14.96 -17.72
CA LEU A 162 3.23 16.07 -18.34
C LEU A 162 3.24 17.31 -17.45
N ILE A 163 2.12 17.66 -16.81
CA ILE A 163 2.05 18.75 -15.84
C ILE A 163 2.98 18.47 -14.66
N SER A 164 3.01 17.24 -14.15
CA SER A 164 3.94 16.82 -13.09
C SER A 164 5.40 17.04 -13.52
N ALA A 165 5.78 16.58 -14.72
CA ALA A 165 7.12 16.75 -15.27
C ALA A 165 7.51 18.25 -15.39
N VAL A 166 6.59 19.08 -15.87
CA VAL A 166 6.80 20.54 -15.99
C VAL A 166 6.99 21.18 -14.60
N ILE A 167 6.17 20.84 -13.60
CA ILE A 167 6.33 21.35 -12.23
C ILE A 167 7.70 20.94 -11.67
N ILE A 168 8.13 19.69 -11.87
CA ILE A 168 9.45 19.21 -11.41
C ILE A 168 10.57 19.94 -12.16
N LEU A 169 10.40 20.22 -13.47
CA LEU A 169 11.38 20.95 -14.27
C LEU A 169 11.67 22.35 -13.70
N PHE A 170 10.65 23.07 -13.24
CA PHE A 170 10.80 24.41 -12.63
C PHE A 170 11.14 24.38 -11.14
N THR A 171 11.10 23.20 -10.49
CA THR A 171 11.48 23.07 -9.08
C THR A 171 13.00 22.99 -8.95
N ILE A 172 13.57 23.80 -8.04
CA ILE A 172 14.99 23.74 -7.68
C ILE A 172 15.16 22.60 -6.67
N LEU A 173 15.80 21.51 -7.09
CA LEU A 173 16.13 20.40 -6.20
C LEU A 173 17.61 20.50 -5.80
N PRO A 174 17.94 20.36 -4.50
CA PRO A 174 19.32 20.35 -4.03
C PRO A 174 20.07 19.14 -4.65
N LYS A 175 21.38 19.32 -4.84
CA LYS A 175 22.24 18.21 -5.24
C LYS A 175 22.26 17.17 -4.12
N SER A 176 22.09 15.89 -4.48
CA SER A 176 22.15 14.77 -3.53
C SER A 176 23.43 14.85 -2.69
N LYS A 177 23.34 14.94 -1.37
CA LYS A 177 24.48 14.67 -0.51
C LYS A 177 24.75 13.16 -0.65
N HIS A 178 25.94 12.79 -1.10
CA HIS A 178 26.38 11.39 -1.13
C HIS A 178 26.44 10.88 0.32
N VAL A 179 25.41 10.18 0.75
CA VAL A 179 25.46 9.36 1.95
C VAL A 179 25.92 7.98 1.47
N GLU A 180 27.16 7.63 1.75
CA GLU A 180 27.62 6.25 1.59
C GLU A 180 26.83 5.38 2.55
N ARG A 181 25.80 4.71 2.02
CA ARG A 181 25.15 3.61 2.76
C ARG A 181 26.08 2.41 2.72
N SER A 182 26.70 2.11 3.82
CA SER A 182 27.59 0.95 4.01
C SER A 182 26.86 -0.39 4.15
N GLY A 183 25.56 -0.48 3.80
CA GLY A 183 24.75 -1.68 3.94
C GLY A 183 24.38 -2.33 2.58
N ASN A 184 24.34 -3.67 2.57
CA ASN A 184 23.81 -4.42 1.44
C ASN A 184 22.28 -4.34 1.48
N VAL A 185 21.64 -3.73 0.46
CA VAL A 185 20.18 -3.56 0.33
C VAL A 185 19.43 -4.88 0.52
N LEU A 186 19.97 -5.99 0.01
CA LEU A 186 19.38 -7.32 0.18
C LEU A 186 19.34 -7.77 1.66
N ASN A 187 20.35 -7.40 2.45
CA ASN A 187 20.36 -7.70 3.87
C ASN A 187 19.32 -6.91 4.64
N GLU A 188 19.12 -5.63 4.32
CA GLU A 188 18.06 -4.79 4.92
C GLU A 188 16.66 -5.32 4.59
N ILE A 189 16.41 -5.70 3.32
CA ILE A 189 15.14 -6.30 2.91
C ILE A 189 14.92 -7.63 3.65
N SER A 190 15.93 -8.51 3.68
CA SER A 190 15.84 -9.81 4.38
C SER A 190 15.59 -9.64 5.87
N TYR A 191 16.25 -8.66 6.50
CA TYR A 191 16.02 -8.33 7.90
C TYR A 191 14.59 -7.85 8.15
N GLY A 192 14.11 -6.87 7.38
CA GLY A 192 12.75 -6.36 7.49
C GLY A 192 11.69 -7.45 7.35
N MET A 193 11.85 -8.35 6.37
CA MET A 193 10.95 -9.49 6.17
C MET A 193 10.95 -10.45 7.36
N LYS A 194 12.13 -10.82 7.87
CA LYS A 194 12.26 -11.71 9.04
C LYS A 194 11.65 -11.08 10.30
N ALA A 195 11.95 -9.81 10.56
CA ALA A 195 11.42 -9.06 11.69
C ALA A 195 9.89 -8.92 11.63
N TYR A 196 9.36 -8.65 10.43
CA TYR A 196 7.93 -8.58 10.18
C TYR A 196 7.21 -9.88 10.56
N PHE A 197 7.70 -11.02 10.06
CA PHE A 197 7.10 -12.32 10.37
C PHE A 197 7.29 -12.77 11.83
N LYS A 198 8.31 -12.27 12.52
CA LYS A 198 8.55 -12.57 13.94
C LYS A 198 7.67 -11.74 14.88
N THR A 199 7.08 -10.64 14.41
CA THR A 199 6.21 -9.74 15.19
C THR A 199 4.74 -10.21 15.09
N PRO A 200 4.11 -10.73 16.16
CA PRO A 200 2.78 -11.35 16.09
C PRO A 200 1.69 -10.43 15.55
N ARG A 201 1.67 -9.14 15.97
CA ARG A 201 0.68 -8.17 15.47
C ARG A 201 0.84 -7.88 13.97
N LEU A 202 2.08 -7.91 13.43
CA LEU A 202 2.31 -7.70 12.01
C LEU A 202 1.92 -8.94 11.18
N ARG A 203 2.11 -10.15 11.72
CA ARG A 203 1.56 -11.35 11.10
C ARG A 203 0.04 -11.31 11.01
N SER A 204 -0.61 -10.92 12.10
CA SER A 204 -2.07 -10.78 12.14
C SER A 204 -2.53 -9.69 11.17
N LEU A 205 -1.83 -8.57 11.11
CA LEU A 205 -2.09 -7.51 10.13
C LEU A 205 -1.94 -8.02 8.69
N LEU A 206 -0.90 -8.82 8.38
CA LEU A 206 -0.72 -9.40 7.05
C LEU A 206 -1.86 -10.35 6.67
N VAL A 207 -2.31 -11.18 7.60
CA VAL A 207 -3.47 -12.06 7.36
C VAL A 207 -4.72 -11.23 7.07
N LEU A 208 -4.96 -10.13 7.79
CA LEU A 208 -6.06 -9.21 7.46
C LEU A 208 -5.89 -8.58 6.09
N TYR A 209 -4.65 -8.29 5.65
CA TYR A 209 -4.38 -7.78 4.30
C TYR A 209 -4.72 -8.77 3.19
N ILE A 210 -4.71 -10.08 3.45
CA ILE A 210 -5.26 -11.06 2.49
C ILE A 210 -6.76 -10.78 2.29
N GLY A 211 -7.51 -10.63 3.36
CA GLY A 211 -8.94 -10.30 3.28
C GLY A 211 -9.21 -8.94 2.61
N ILE A 212 -8.44 -7.91 2.96
CA ILE A 212 -8.50 -6.58 2.33
C ILE A 212 -8.24 -6.68 0.82
N ALA A 213 -7.20 -7.42 0.42
CA ALA A 213 -6.82 -7.58 -0.97
C ALA A 213 -7.90 -8.31 -1.78
N LEU A 214 -8.50 -9.37 -1.23
CA LEU A 214 -9.59 -10.11 -1.89
C LEU A 214 -10.83 -9.23 -2.07
N ALA A 215 -11.27 -8.52 -1.01
CA ALA A 215 -12.42 -7.63 -1.10
C ALA A 215 -12.17 -6.46 -2.07
N SER A 216 -10.98 -5.85 -2.02
CA SER A 216 -10.60 -4.79 -2.95
C SER A 216 -10.52 -5.28 -4.39
N SER A 217 -9.95 -6.47 -4.61
CA SER A 217 -9.84 -7.07 -5.94
C SER A 217 -11.21 -7.41 -6.52
N MET A 218 -12.16 -7.89 -5.71
CA MET A 218 -13.53 -8.14 -6.14
C MET A 218 -14.15 -6.87 -6.73
N ILE A 219 -13.99 -5.73 -6.08
CA ILE A 219 -14.48 -4.44 -6.56
C ILE A 219 -13.72 -3.99 -7.82
N ILE A 220 -12.40 -3.91 -7.77
CA ILE A 220 -11.61 -3.29 -8.84
C ILE A 220 -11.70 -4.10 -10.14
N VAL A 221 -11.67 -5.42 -10.04
CA VAL A 221 -11.63 -6.32 -11.21
C VAL A 221 -13.02 -6.58 -11.76
N ASN A 222 -14.03 -6.78 -10.91
CA ASN A 222 -15.29 -7.34 -11.34
C ASN A 222 -16.48 -6.37 -11.37
N THR A 223 -16.32 -5.11 -10.91
CA THR A 223 -17.44 -4.14 -10.98
C THR A 223 -17.89 -3.90 -12.41
N VAL A 224 -16.97 -3.88 -13.38
CA VAL A 224 -17.32 -3.68 -14.79
C VAL A 224 -18.19 -4.82 -15.32
N ILE A 225 -17.84 -6.07 -15.00
CA ILE A 225 -18.62 -7.25 -15.37
C ILE A 225 -19.98 -7.23 -14.66
N TYR A 226 -19.99 -6.93 -13.37
CA TYR A 226 -21.21 -6.84 -12.59
C TYR A 226 -22.20 -5.85 -13.20
N VAL A 227 -21.73 -4.64 -13.56
CA VAL A 227 -22.57 -3.61 -14.17
C VAL A 227 -23.05 -3.99 -15.56
N LYS A 228 -22.16 -4.54 -16.40
CA LYS A 228 -22.45 -4.80 -17.82
C LYS A 228 -23.21 -6.10 -18.05
N ASP A 229 -22.76 -7.19 -17.43
CA ASP A 229 -23.27 -8.53 -17.72
C ASP A 229 -24.41 -8.94 -16.76
N TYR A 230 -24.32 -8.56 -15.45
CA TYR A 230 -25.34 -8.93 -14.48
C TYR A 230 -26.47 -7.90 -14.37
N LEU A 231 -26.15 -6.61 -14.39
CA LEU A 231 -27.18 -5.56 -14.29
C LEU A 231 -27.67 -5.05 -15.66
N GLY A 232 -26.93 -5.26 -16.75
CA GLY A 232 -27.25 -4.71 -18.06
C GLY A 232 -27.18 -3.19 -18.14
N GLU A 233 -26.37 -2.56 -17.29
CA GLU A 233 -26.33 -1.12 -17.05
C GLU A 233 -25.20 -0.42 -17.85
N THR A 234 -25.19 0.91 -17.78
CA THR A 234 -24.29 1.79 -18.54
C THR A 234 -22.99 2.10 -17.79
N ASP A 235 -22.05 2.78 -18.46
CA ASP A 235 -20.81 3.30 -17.85
C ASP A 235 -21.09 4.29 -16.72
N SER A 236 -22.23 5.00 -16.76
CA SER A 236 -22.64 5.90 -15.67
C SER A 236 -22.94 5.13 -14.39
N SER A 237 -23.54 3.93 -14.49
CA SER A 237 -23.81 3.07 -13.33
C SER A 237 -22.50 2.49 -12.74
N LEU A 238 -21.53 2.15 -13.60
CA LEU A 238 -20.17 1.81 -13.17
C LEU A 238 -19.52 2.95 -12.39
N ALA A 239 -19.60 4.17 -12.94
CA ALA A 239 -19.11 5.38 -12.30
C ALA A 239 -19.74 5.61 -10.92
N LEU A 240 -21.05 5.44 -10.80
CA LEU A 240 -21.79 5.59 -9.55
C LEU A 240 -21.35 4.57 -8.48
N LEU A 241 -21.16 3.30 -8.83
CA LEU A 241 -20.69 2.29 -7.89
C LEU A 241 -19.31 2.64 -7.34
N PHE A 242 -18.36 3.04 -8.20
CA PHE A 242 -17.04 3.47 -7.73
C PHE A 242 -17.11 4.78 -6.91
N ALA A 243 -17.98 5.73 -7.29
CA ALA A 243 -18.19 6.95 -6.53
C ALA A 243 -18.72 6.66 -5.11
N PHE A 244 -19.69 5.73 -4.98
CA PHE A 244 -20.23 5.34 -3.67
C PHE A 244 -19.18 4.61 -2.81
N SER A 245 -18.35 3.74 -3.39
CA SER A 245 -17.20 3.16 -2.69
C SER A 245 -16.23 4.24 -2.19
N GLY A 246 -15.89 5.21 -3.05
CA GLY A 246 -15.06 6.35 -2.68
C GLY A 246 -15.69 7.22 -1.58
N LEU A 247 -17.00 7.49 -1.63
CA LEU A 247 -17.72 8.23 -0.59
C LEU A 247 -17.67 7.52 0.77
N GLY A 248 -17.85 6.19 0.78
CA GLY A 248 -17.71 5.39 1.99
C GLY A 248 -16.31 5.48 2.60
N SER A 249 -15.28 5.37 1.75
CA SER A 249 -13.89 5.54 2.15
C SER A 249 -13.60 6.92 2.70
N MET A 250 -14.06 7.97 2.02
CA MET A 250 -13.87 9.37 2.44
C MET A 250 -14.55 9.65 3.78
N LEU A 251 -15.79 9.18 3.97
CA LEU A 251 -16.51 9.32 5.22
C LEU A 251 -15.69 8.77 6.40
N MET A 252 -15.13 7.57 6.23
CA MET A 252 -14.31 6.96 7.29
C MET A 252 -12.97 7.64 7.47
N ALA A 253 -12.33 8.15 6.44
CA ALA A 253 -11.11 8.94 6.57
C ALA A 253 -11.33 10.20 7.43
N PHE A 254 -12.47 10.87 7.29
CA PHE A 254 -12.85 12.01 8.12
C PHE A 254 -13.23 11.62 9.57
N LEU A 255 -13.85 10.45 9.75
CA LEU A 255 -14.28 9.99 11.07
C LEU A 255 -13.15 9.29 11.85
N TYR A 256 -12.14 8.75 11.18
CA TYR A 256 -11.05 8.00 11.81
C TYR A 256 -10.38 8.71 13.00
N PRO A 257 -10.04 10.03 12.94
CA PRO A 257 -9.41 10.70 14.07
C PRO A 257 -10.29 10.72 15.34
N LYS A 258 -11.63 10.68 15.18
CA LYS A 258 -12.56 10.59 16.29
C LYS A 258 -12.64 9.15 16.82
N LEU A 259 -12.71 8.17 15.92
CA LEU A 259 -12.73 6.75 16.29
C LEU A 259 -11.44 6.33 16.99
N ALA A 260 -10.29 6.81 16.56
CA ALA A 260 -8.99 6.52 17.16
C ALA A 260 -8.81 7.08 18.60
N LYS A 261 -9.72 7.95 19.06
CA LYS A 261 -9.75 8.42 20.45
C LYS A 261 -10.51 7.49 21.39
N ILE A 262 -11.43 6.67 20.87
CA ILE A 262 -12.33 5.81 21.65
C ILE A 262 -12.08 4.33 21.44
N MET A 263 -11.37 3.96 20.37
CA MET A 263 -11.08 2.57 20.00
C MET A 263 -9.59 2.44 19.66
N ASN A 264 -8.99 1.29 19.96
CA ASN A 264 -7.62 0.99 19.56
C ASN A 264 -7.53 0.59 18.07
N ASP A 265 -6.32 0.68 17.51
CA ASP A 265 -6.08 0.42 16.07
C ASP A 265 -6.42 -1.02 15.66
N LYS A 266 -6.22 -2.01 16.55
CA LYS A 266 -6.63 -3.42 16.36
C LYS A 266 -8.14 -3.50 16.12
N THR A 267 -8.93 -2.94 17.03
CA THR A 267 -10.40 -2.99 16.95
C THR A 267 -10.94 -2.26 15.73
N ILE A 268 -10.37 -1.09 15.38
CA ILE A 268 -10.77 -0.34 14.18
C ILE A 268 -10.49 -1.17 12.91
N THR A 269 -9.29 -1.77 12.82
CA THR A 269 -8.93 -2.64 11.69
C THR A 269 -9.87 -3.84 11.58
N GLN A 270 -10.14 -4.51 12.70
CA GLN A 270 -11.06 -5.67 12.76
C GLN A 270 -12.50 -5.29 12.39
N LEU A 271 -13.00 -4.14 12.81
CA LEU A 271 -14.30 -3.62 12.41
C LEU A 271 -14.38 -3.42 10.88
N GLY A 272 -13.31 -2.88 10.28
CA GLY A 272 -13.22 -2.76 8.83
C GLY A 272 -13.33 -4.12 8.12
N ILE A 273 -12.66 -5.14 8.63
CA ILE A 273 -12.72 -6.52 8.08
C ILE A 273 -14.13 -7.13 8.21
N ILE A 274 -14.81 -6.92 9.33
CA ILE A 274 -16.20 -7.39 9.51
C ILE A 274 -17.10 -6.73 8.46
N ILE A 275 -16.98 -5.42 8.26
CA ILE A 275 -17.77 -4.68 7.26
C ILE A 275 -17.47 -5.20 5.85
N LEU A 276 -16.20 -5.47 5.51
CA LEU A 276 -15.83 -6.09 4.22
C LEU A 276 -16.47 -7.46 4.03
N SER A 277 -16.48 -8.30 5.08
CA SER A 277 -17.12 -9.61 5.02
C SER A 277 -18.62 -9.50 4.78
N ILE A 278 -19.30 -8.64 5.54
CA ILE A 278 -20.75 -8.38 5.37
C ILE A 278 -21.03 -7.87 3.95
N SER A 279 -20.20 -6.96 3.44
CA SER A 279 -20.37 -6.42 2.09
C SER A 279 -20.24 -7.51 1.01
N LEU A 280 -19.27 -8.41 1.13
CA LEU A 280 -19.08 -9.52 0.19
C LEU A 280 -20.26 -10.49 0.20
N PHE A 281 -20.77 -10.86 1.39
CA PHE A 281 -21.97 -11.67 1.49
C PHE A 281 -23.22 -10.95 0.96
N TYR A 282 -23.31 -9.65 1.14
CA TYR A 282 -24.39 -8.86 0.56
C TYR A 282 -24.29 -8.80 -0.97
N MET A 283 -23.08 -8.66 -1.52
CA MET A 283 -22.86 -8.69 -2.96
C MET A 283 -23.19 -10.06 -3.59
N SER A 284 -23.07 -11.16 -2.84
CA SER A 284 -23.30 -12.50 -3.36
C SER A 284 -24.73 -12.79 -3.79
N ILE A 285 -25.69 -12.03 -3.30
CA ILE A 285 -27.09 -12.11 -3.74
C ILE A 285 -27.37 -11.31 -5.03
N GLU A 286 -26.34 -10.74 -5.63
CA GLU A 286 -26.37 -9.99 -6.89
C GLU A 286 -27.46 -8.90 -6.90
N PRO A 287 -27.44 -7.97 -5.93
CA PRO A 287 -28.49 -7.00 -5.71
C PRO A 287 -28.65 -6.05 -6.92
N SER A 288 -29.86 -5.53 -7.12
CA SER A 288 -30.10 -4.50 -8.14
C SER A 288 -29.25 -3.24 -7.89
N LEU A 289 -29.09 -2.37 -8.90
CA LEU A 289 -28.20 -1.20 -8.85
C LEU A 289 -28.35 -0.37 -7.58
N ILE A 290 -29.59 -0.06 -7.16
CA ILE A 290 -29.83 0.78 -5.96
C ILE A 290 -29.26 0.12 -4.70
N PHE A 291 -29.45 -1.17 -4.53
CA PHE A 291 -28.90 -1.92 -3.39
C PHE A 291 -27.40 -2.18 -3.54
N ALA A 292 -26.90 -2.34 -4.77
CA ALA A 292 -25.47 -2.44 -5.04
C ALA A 292 -24.70 -1.17 -4.63
N LEU A 293 -25.28 0.02 -4.82
CA LEU A 293 -24.67 1.27 -4.34
C LEU A 293 -24.36 1.22 -2.83
N SER A 294 -25.27 0.65 -2.02
CA SER A 294 -25.03 0.47 -0.58
C SER A 294 -23.93 -0.54 -0.28
N ALA A 295 -23.84 -1.64 -1.03
CA ALA A 295 -22.79 -2.63 -0.89
C ALA A 295 -21.40 -2.03 -1.20
N TRP A 296 -21.25 -1.29 -2.29
CA TRP A 296 -20.00 -0.60 -2.66
C TRP A 296 -19.62 0.49 -1.65
N PHE A 297 -20.61 1.22 -1.11
CA PHE A 297 -20.40 2.19 -0.04
C PHE A 297 -19.84 1.50 1.22
N LEU A 298 -20.41 0.37 1.64
CA LEU A 298 -19.91 -0.42 2.77
C LEU A 298 -18.50 -0.95 2.53
N VAL A 299 -18.18 -1.41 1.29
CA VAL A 299 -16.81 -1.80 0.96
C VAL A 299 -15.84 -0.64 1.14
N GLY A 300 -16.20 0.56 0.69
CA GLY A 300 -15.39 1.77 0.91
C GLY A 300 -15.13 2.04 2.39
N ILE A 301 -16.15 1.95 3.23
CA ILE A 301 -16.03 2.06 4.69
C ILE A 301 -15.04 1.01 5.22
N GLY A 302 -15.25 -0.26 4.87
CA GLY A 302 -14.45 -1.37 5.36
C GLY A 302 -12.97 -1.25 4.94
N LEU A 303 -12.69 -0.86 3.69
CA LEU A 303 -11.34 -0.62 3.19
C LEU A 303 -10.63 0.49 3.94
N SER A 304 -11.29 1.61 4.18
CA SER A 304 -10.72 2.73 4.95
C SER A 304 -10.40 2.34 6.39
N LEU A 305 -11.37 1.77 7.11
CA LEU A 305 -11.17 1.37 8.50
C LEU A 305 -10.07 0.32 8.66
N SER A 306 -9.93 -0.60 7.71
CA SER A 306 -8.91 -1.64 7.80
C SER A 306 -7.51 -1.18 7.39
N GLN A 307 -7.38 -0.16 6.53
CA GLN A 307 -6.08 0.26 6.00
C GLN A 307 -5.47 1.46 6.72
N ILE A 308 -6.28 2.43 7.18
CA ILE A 308 -5.75 3.66 7.80
C ILE A 308 -4.89 3.38 9.04
N PRO A 309 -5.27 2.47 9.98
CA PRO A 309 -4.45 2.19 11.16
C PRO A 309 -3.12 1.51 10.86
N SER A 310 -3.00 0.84 9.69
CA SER A 310 -1.86 -0.04 9.40
C SER A 310 -0.50 0.65 9.46
N GLY A 311 -0.41 1.88 8.99
CA GLY A 311 0.83 2.67 9.06
C GLY A 311 1.28 2.92 10.50
N LYS A 312 0.34 3.21 11.40
CA LYS A 312 0.63 3.39 12.84
C LYS A 312 1.03 2.08 13.49
N ILE A 313 0.36 0.97 13.16
CA ILE A 313 0.68 -0.37 13.68
C ILE A 313 2.11 -0.77 13.29
N VAL A 314 2.50 -0.56 12.02
CA VAL A 314 3.86 -0.84 11.56
C VAL A 314 4.88 0.07 12.28
N ASN A 315 4.59 1.35 12.39
CA ASN A 315 5.48 2.32 13.05
C ASN A 315 5.74 1.97 14.52
N MET A 316 4.70 1.55 15.26
CA MET A 316 4.82 1.11 16.65
C MET A 316 5.56 -0.23 16.80
N SER A 317 5.69 -1.00 15.71
CA SER A 317 6.35 -2.31 15.70
C SER A 317 7.86 -2.24 15.46
N ALA A 318 8.38 -1.08 15.05
CA ALA A 318 9.74 -0.91 14.59
C ALA A 318 10.48 0.16 15.36
N ASN A 319 11.76 -0.09 15.67
CA ASN A 319 12.67 0.94 16.15
C ASN A 319 12.81 2.06 15.11
N PRO A 320 13.04 3.32 15.52
CA PRO A 320 13.26 4.44 14.60
C PRO A 320 14.30 4.15 13.51
N LYS A 321 15.39 3.45 13.84
CA LYS A 321 16.47 3.07 12.92
C LYS A 321 16.02 2.03 11.87
N ASP A 322 15.07 1.14 12.23
CA ASP A 322 14.63 0.00 11.40
C ASP A 322 13.31 0.24 10.66
N ARG A 323 12.64 1.38 10.88
CA ARG A 323 11.32 1.69 10.31
C ARG A 323 11.25 1.48 8.81
N THR A 324 12.29 1.90 8.08
CA THR A 324 12.34 1.75 6.62
C THR A 324 12.26 0.28 6.21
N ALA A 325 12.96 -0.63 6.88
CA ALA A 325 12.95 -2.06 6.59
C ALA A 325 11.55 -2.67 6.84
N TYR A 326 10.89 -2.29 7.93
CA TYR A 326 9.53 -2.76 8.25
C TYR A 326 8.48 -2.25 7.25
N PHE A 327 8.54 -0.96 6.86
CA PHE A 327 7.64 -0.41 5.85
C PHE A 327 7.89 -1.01 4.47
N THR A 328 9.14 -1.31 4.12
CA THR A 328 9.48 -2.01 2.86
C THR A 328 8.91 -3.42 2.86
N ALA A 329 9.03 -4.15 3.99
CA ALA A 329 8.44 -5.47 4.14
C ALA A 329 6.91 -5.42 4.03
N GLN A 330 6.26 -4.50 4.75
CA GLN A 330 4.81 -4.27 4.65
C GLN A 330 4.39 -4.01 3.21
N PHE A 331 5.08 -3.11 2.51
CA PHE A 331 4.79 -2.76 1.13
C PHE A 331 4.85 -4.01 0.23
N SER A 332 5.96 -4.75 0.27
CA SER A 332 6.15 -5.94 -0.57
C SER A 332 5.12 -7.03 -0.28
N LEU A 333 4.88 -7.33 1.00
CA LEU A 333 3.94 -8.37 1.41
C LEU A 333 2.50 -8.03 1.07
N THR A 334 2.07 -6.79 1.29
CA THR A 334 0.71 -6.38 0.92
C THR A 334 0.50 -6.38 -0.59
N HIS A 335 1.48 -5.95 -1.38
CA HIS A 335 1.39 -6.01 -2.85
C HIS A 335 1.36 -7.46 -3.36
N LEU A 336 2.01 -8.39 -2.67
CA LEU A 336 1.87 -9.82 -2.96
C LEU A 336 0.43 -10.32 -2.67
N CYS A 337 -0.21 -9.85 -1.60
CA CYS A 337 -1.62 -10.17 -1.35
C CYS A 337 -2.52 -9.67 -2.49
N TRP A 338 -2.31 -8.43 -2.98
CA TRP A 338 -3.06 -7.90 -4.12
C TRP A 338 -2.74 -8.63 -5.44
N LEU A 339 -1.49 -9.05 -5.67
CA LEU A 339 -1.14 -9.87 -6.83
C LEU A 339 -2.01 -11.13 -6.89
N ILE A 340 -2.10 -11.85 -5.77
CA ILE A 340 -2.92 -13.06 -5.66
C ILE A 340 -4.41 -12.71 -5.78
N GLY A 341 -4.85 -11.65 -5.11
CA GLY A 341 -6.24 -11.18 -5.10
C GLY A 341 -6.75 -10.84 -6.51
N TYR A 342 -5.97 -10.11 -7.29
CA TYR A 342 -6.37 -9.73 -8.66
C TYR A 342 -6.50 -10.92 -9.59
N LEU A 343 -5.54 -11.85 -9.55
CA LEU A 343 -5.60 -13.08 -10.35
C LEU A 343 -6.80 -13.93 -9.92
N ALA A 344 -6.99 -14.13 -8.61
CA ALA A 344 -8.10 -14.92 -8.09
C ALA A 344 -9.46 -14.29 -8.42
N ALA A 345 -9.61 -12.97 -8.29
CA ALA A 345 -10.87 -12.29 -8.54
C ALA A 345 -11.30 -12.41 -10.02
N GLY A 346 -10.37 -12.24 -10.95
CA GLY A 346 -10.68 -12.35 -12.38
C GLY A 346 -11.00 -13.77 -12.81
N GLU A 347 -10.24 -14.74 -12.33
CA GLU A 347 -10.38 -16.13 -12.74
C GLU A 347 -11.62 -16.80 -12.10
N LEU A 348 -11.85 -16.57 -10.80
CA LEU A 348 -12.96 -17.24 -10.09
C LEU A 348 -14.34 -16.73 -10.54
N VAL A 349 -14.47 -15.43 -10.86
CA VAL A 349 -15.73 -14.92 -11.39
C VAL A 349 -16.03 -15.51 -12.77
N LEU A 350 -15.02 -15.67 -13.61
CA LEU A 350 -15.19 -16.30 -14.91
C LEU A 350 -15.60 -17.78 -14.82
N LEU A 351 -15.00 -18.54 -13.87
CA LEU A 351 -15.25 -19.96 -13.73
C LEU A 351 -16.52 -20.31 -12.94
N PHE A 352 -16.83 -19.54 -11.89
CA PHE A 352 -17.86 -19.88 -10.92
C PHE A 352 -18.95 -18.81 -10.75
N GLY A 353 -18.81 -17.68 -11.41
CA GLY A 353 -19.73 -16.54 -11.34
C GLY A 353 -19.45 -15.60 -10.17
N PHE A 354 -20.12 -14.45 -10.22
CA PHE A 354 -19.91 -13.35 -9.28
C PHE A 354 -20.35 -13.69 -7.86
N GLY A 355 -21.57 -14.22 -7.69
CA GLY A 355 -22.15 -14.57 -6.40
C GLY A 355 -21.33 -15.60 -5.63
N PHE A 356 -20.91 -16.70 -6.29
CA PHE A 356 -20.05 -17.72 -5.68
C PHE A 356 -18.71 -17.13 -5.21
N THR A 357 -18.07 -16.33 -6.08
CA THR A 357 -16.76 -15.73 -5.77
C THR A 357 -16.87 -14.78 -4.57
N ALA A 358 -17.96 -14.00 -4.48
CA ALA A 358 -18.22 -13.12 -3.36
C ALA A 358 -18.39 -13.89 -2.04
N ILE A 359 -19.14 -15.03 -2.05
CA ILE A 359 -19.25 -15.92 -0.86
C ILE A 359 -17.87 -16.47 -0.49
N PHE A 360 -17.15 -17.01 -1.46
CA PHE A 360 -15.84 -17.63 -1.21
C PHE A 360 -14.85 -16.65 -0.59
N PHE A 361 -14.77 -15.43 -1.15
CA PHE A 361 -13.94 -14.37 -0.57
C PHE A 361 -14.45 -13.93 0.80
N GLY A 362 -15.77 -13.79 0.98
CA GLY A 362 -16.38 -13.49 2.27
C GLY A 362 -15.99 -14.47 3.36
N CYS A 363 -16.00 -15.78 3.07
CA CYS A 363 -15.57 -16.83 3.99
C CYS A 363 -14.07 -16.70 4.34
N ILE A 364 -13.20 -16.40 3.37
CA ILE A 364 -11.77 -16.17 3.64
C ILE A 364 -11.60 -14.93 4.53
N VAL A 365 -12.34 -13.85 4.27
CA VAL A 365 -12.29 -12.63 5.09
C VAL A 365 -12.72 -12.91 6.53
N VAL A 366 -13.77 -13.72 6.74
CA VAL A 366 -14.16 -14.19 8.09
C VAL A 366 -13.03 -14.97 8.75
N PHE A 367 -12.40 -15.90 8.01
CA PHE A 367 -11.25 -16.64 8.53
C PHE A 367 -10.10 -15.73 8.94
N CYS A 368 -9.77 -14.72 8.12
CA CYS A 368 -8.75 -13.71 8.44
C CYS A 368 -9.11 -12.93 9.72
N TYR A 369 -10.38 -12.57 9.88
CA TYR A 369 -10.87 -11.94 11.10
C TYR A 369 -10.67 -12.84 12.32
N LEU A 370 -11.14 -14.08 12.27
CA LEU A 370 -11.01 -15.05 13.37
C LEU A 370 -9.54 -15.29 13.73
N TYR A 371 -8.67 -15.43 12.73
CA TYR A 371 -7.24 -15.52 12.96
C TYR A 371 -6.72 -14.30 13.73
N SER A 372 -7.13 -13.10 13.36
CA SER A 372 -6.68 -11.88 14.05
C SER A 372 -7.21 -11.79 15.48
N VAL A 373 -8.40 -12.29 15.77
CA VAL A 373 -8.94 -12.36 17.14
C VAL A 373 -8.10 -13.29 18.00
N LEU A 374 -7.70 -14.45 17.46
CA LEU A 374 -6.98 -15.48 18.21
C LEU A 374 -5.49 -15.18 18.38
N PHE A 375 -4.84 -14.57 17.38
CA PHE A 375 -3.38 -14.46 17.32
C PHE A 375 -2.83 -13.04 17.39
N TRP A 376 -3.69 -12.02 17.37
CA TRP A 376 -3.25 -10.65 17.59
C TRP A 376 -3.19 -10.39 19.10
N PRO A 377 -2.01 -10.17 19.68
CA PRO A 377 -1.88 -10.00 21.13
C PRO A 377 -2.73 -8.83 21.64
N ASP A 378 -3.32 -9.00 22.82
CA ASP A 378 -3.94 -7.89 23.56
C ASP A 378 -2.80 -7.10 24.22
N GLU A 379 -2.33 -6.09 23.53
CA GLU A 379 -1.23 -5.27 23.99
C GLU A 379 -1.74 -3.93 24.52
N ASP A 380 -1.24 -3.56 25.70
CA ASP A 380 -1.26 -2.17 26.12
C ASP A 380 -0.52 -1.32 25.09
N SER A 381 -0.92 -0.07 24.93
CA SER A 381 -0.43 0.87 23.92
C SER A 381 1.10 1.07 23.89
N GLN A 382 1.82 0.53 24.88
CA GLN A 382 3.27 0.70 25.04
C GLN A 382 4.09 -0.57 24.80
N ASN A 383 3.48 -1.73 24.49
CA ASN A 383 4.19 -3.02 24.26
C ASN A 383 5.21 -3.39 25.34
N ILE A 384 4.98 -3.00 26.58
CA ILE A 384 5.90 -3.25 27.69
C ILE A 384 5.77 -4.71 28.10
N LEU A 385 6.71 -5.53 27.64
CA LEU A 385 6.75 -6.95 27.94
C LEU A 385 7.88 -7.29 28.93
N LEU A 386 7.56 -8.16 29.90
CA LEU A 386 8.60 -8.80 30.72
C LEU A 386 9.31 -9.85 29.86
N HIS A 387 10.61 -9.72 29.66
CA HIS A 387 11.39 -10.69 28.90
C HIS A 387 12.81 -10.82 29.45
N LYS A 388 13.45 -11.90 29.03
CA LYS A 388 14.78 -12.28 29.48
C LYS A 388 15.75 -12.09 28.32
N HIS A 389 16.77 -11.29 28.53
CA HIS A 389 17.94 -11.22 27.65
C HIS A 389 18.84 -12.43 27.89
N LYS A 390 19.22 -13.09 26.80
CA LYS A 390 20.26 -14.11 26.84
C LYS A 390 21.63 -13.41 26.92
N ASN A 391 22.60 -14.09 27.54
CA ASN A 391 23.98 -13.65 27.47
C ASN A 391 24.46 -13.65 26.01
N ILE A 392 24.72 -12.47 25.45
CA ILE A 392 25.16 -12.27 24.07
C ILE A 392 26.44 -11.43 24.07
N VAL A 393 27.43 -11.90 23.32
CA VAL A 393 28.64 -11.16 23.02
C VAL A 393 28.65 -10.80 21.54
N HIS A 394 28.73 -9.52 21.21
CA HIS A 394 28.78 -9.05 19.81
C HIS A 394 29.45 -7.68 19.72
N THR A 395 29.89 -7.34 18.52
CA THR A 395 30.54 -6.05 18.22
C THR A 395 29.64 -5.25 17.30
N HIS A 396 29.32 -4.00 17.65
CA HIS A 396 28.62 -3.05 16.79
C HIS A 396 28.93 -1.61 17.17
N THR A 397 28.72 -0.70 16.25
CA THR A 397 28.83 0.74 16.48
C THR A 397 27.57 1.24 17.19
N HIS A 398 27.71 1.95 18.30
CA HIS A 398 26.58 2.49 19.06
C HIS A 398 26.88 3.83 19.73
N ASP A 399 25.83 4.56 20.05
CA ASP A 399 25.83 5.71 20.95
C ASP A 399 25.58 5.21 22.38
N HIS A 400 25.92 6.00 23.38
CA HIS A 400 25.70 5.65 24.78
C HIS A 400 24.20 5.44 25.09
N ASP A 401 23.87 4.22 25.54
CA ASP A 401 22.52 3.76 25.89
C ASP A 401 22.48 3.40 27.38
N PRO A 402 21.37 3.66 28.13
CA PRO A 402 21.23 3.29 29.55
C PRO A 402 21.43 1.82 29.89
N HIS A 403 21.46 0.94 28.89
CA HIS A 403 21.70 -0.50 29.06
C HIS A 403 23.18 -0.94 29.01
N HIS A 404 24.11 0.02 28.84
CA HIS A 404 25.54 -0.26 28.70
C HIS A 404 26.35 0.54 29.72
N GLU A 405 26.94 -0.11 30.71
CA GLU A 405 27.91 0.51 31.63
C GLU A 405 29.28 0.54 30.97
N HIS A 406 29.81 1.76 30.73
CA HIS A 406 31.15 1.99 30.23
C HIS A 406 32.04 2.63 31.28
N HIS A 407 33.04 1.95 31.68
CA HIS A 407 33.92 2.44 32.75
C HIS A 407 35.02 3.42 32.32
N ASN A 408 35.27 3.65 30.97
CA ASN A 408 36.47 4.42 30.58
C ASN A 408 36.41 5.21 29.25
N HIS A 409 35.24 5.63 28.70
CA HIS A 409 35.21 6.45 27.48
C HIS A 409 34.42 7.77 27.63
N PRO A 410 34.83 8.87 26.95
CA PRO A 410 34.09 10.13 26.96
C PRO A 410 32.72 10.00 26.33
N ILE A 411 31.73 10.71 26.87
CA ILE A 411 30.28 10.57 26.63
C ILE A 411 29.83 10.97 25.20
N GLU A 412 30.69 11.47 24.34
CA GLU A 412 30.28 12.15 23.08
C GLU A 412 30.73 11.47 21.78
N THR A 413 31.28 10.27 21.79
CA THR A 413 31.78 9.64 20.55
C THR A 413 31.16 8.27 20.29
N THR A 414 30.59 8.12 19.07
CA THR A 414 30.22 6.81 18.50
C THR A 414 31.47 5.94 18.37
N HIS A 415 31.46 4.75 18.95
CA HIS A 415 32.59 3.84 18.89
C HIS A 415 32.15 2.39 18.71
N GLU A 416 33.07 1.54 18.30
CA GLU A 416 32.82 0.12 18.02
C GLU A 416 33.69 -0.72 18.93
N HIS A 417 33.09 -1.58 19.74
CA HIS A 417 33.81 -2.57 20.53
C HIS A 417 32.93 -3.78 20.86
N GLU A 418 33.54 -4.81 21.40
CA GLU A 418 32.83 -6.02 21.82
C GLU A 418 32.07 -5.78 23.12
N HIS A 419 30.78 -6.11 23.11
CA HIS A 419 29.88 -5.99 24.26
C HIS A 419 29.49 -7.33 24.83
N HIS A 420 29.52 -7.40 26.14
CA HIS A 420 29.01 -8.52 26.91
C HIS A 420 27.74 -8.11 27.63
N HIS A 421 26.60 -8.64 27.19
CA HIS A 421 25.31 -8.43 27.85
C HIS A 421 25.04 -9.56 28.82
N PRO A 422 25.03 -9.31 30.14
CA PRO A 422 24.65 -10.32 31.12
C PRO A 422 23.15 -10.67 30.99
N GLU A 423 22.77 -11.81 31.51
CA GLU A 423 21.39 -12.24 31.54
C GLU A 423 20.57 -11.34 32.48
N VAL A 424 19.65 -10.54 31.93
CA VAL A 424 18.80 -9.60 32.68
C VAL A 424 17.34 -9.85 32.34
N VAL A 425 16.46 -9.83 33.35
CA VAL A 425 15.01 -9.87 33.21
C VAL A 425 14.46 -8.51 33.58
N HIS A 426 13.87 -7.82 32.60
CA HIS A 426 13.29 -6.50 32.83
C HIS A 426 12.08 -6.22 31.91
N LYS A 427 11.43 -5.08 32.11
CA LYS A 427 10.29 -4.62 31.31
C LYS A 427 10.67 -3.37 30.56
N HIS A 428 10.53 -3.41 29.23
CA HIS A 428 10.57 -2.22 28.36
C HIS A 428 9.74 -2.43 27.10
N PRO A 429 9.52 -1.40 26.26
CA PRO A 429 8.87 -1.57 24.96
C PRO A 429 9.62 -2.61 24.14
N PHE A 430 8.93 -3.72 23.78
CA PHE A 430 9.54 -4.84 23.06
C PHE A 430 9.41 -4.68 21.56
N GLN A 431 10.52 -4.79 20.85
CA GLN A 431 10.60 -4.77 19.38
C GLN A 431 11.62 -5.80 18.93
N ILE A 432 11.45 -6.36 17.73
CA ILE A 432 12.43 -7.27 17.15
C ILE A 432 13.62 -6.44 16.63
N ASP A 433 14.78 -6.67 17.19
CA ASP A 433 16.04 -6.01 16.84
C ASP A 433 17.23 -6.99 16.93
N LEU A 434 18.47 -6.50 16.95
CA LEU A 434 19.66 -7.32 17.10
C LEU A 434 19.72 -8.05 18.46
N HIS A 435 19.17 -7.44 19.51
CA HIS A 435 19.14 -7.97 20.88
C HIS A 435 17.93 -8.88 21.12
N HIS A 436 16.79 -8.59 20.46
CA HIS A 436 15.53 -9.29 20.58
C HIS A 436 15.18 -10.05 19.30
N GLN A 437 15.80 -11.18 19.10
CA GLN A 437 15.63 -11.95 17.85
C GLN A 437 14.32 -12.72 17.77
N ASN A 438 13.61 -12.96 18.86
CA ASN A 438 12.34 -13.69 18.89
C ASN A 438 11.38 -13.02 19.88
N TRP A 439 10.09 -12.99 19.53
CA TRP A 439 9.03 -12.54 20.42
C TRP A 439 8.93 -13.43 21.65
N PRO A 440 8.78 -12.88 22.89
CA PRO A 440 8.62 -13.70 24.08
C PRO A 440 7.40 -14.61 23.94
N LYS A 441 7.56 -15.87 24.37
CA LYS A 441 6.42 -16.79 24.49
C LYS A 441 5.78 -16.53 25.85
N HIS A 442 4.50 -16.25 25.88
CA HIS A 442 3.70 -16.22 27.10
C HIS A 442 3.48 -17.62 27.62
#